data_92225a3888339cc38830f0dffe57f963
#
_entry.id   92225a3888339cc38830f0dffe57f963
#
_cell.length_a   1.000
_cell.length_b   1.000
_cell.length_c   1.000
_cell.angle_alpha   90.00
_cell.angle_beta   90.00
_cell.angle_gamma   90.00
#
_symmetry.space_group_name_H-M   'P 1'
#
loop_
_entity.id
_entity.type
_entity.pdbx_description
1 polymer ?
#
loop_
_entity_poly.entity_id
_entity_poly.type
_entity_poly.pdbx_seq_one_letter_code
_entity_poly.pdbx_strand_id
1 'polypeptide(L)'
;MAYRLLSLTAISGEFPTDQLNRLPGSPYYLESVVTALKKDGLLRTYYRDKLRGYRLGPRAKATLLESRPDRFASYLTGDTDTNRLKCEIDRRLRLHRLAETYVTMDNAGVCVYRDEKPAIFSPEGYAGGRIVYPAFFSSREVKEMGIDTTKIRSSRSTGILLAPSGIFVTYNSSSALMKWRYKSEMRVKALIWSVICQQRLSPQFRHEDVHGLILGNSIDLAYQILTSTGGRKHDFFMLDGSYEHFLYLTNDHQGEVILALLCDPGKTAELDRILLQGLTARQPGLAIEHDGISPDGSPVLFGYFCDLPRIARFNTSLELSERPGTLICFDFQAEVLRSYCGSRVRFQTIDFTKFEGRLFP
;
A
#
# COMPACT_ATOMS: atom_id res chain seq x y z
N MET A 1 16.75 -12.42 -11.55
CA MET A 1 15.84 -12.92 -10.49
C MET A 1 16.56 -13.18 -9.18
N ALA A 2 17.63 -13.98 -9.11
CA ALA A 2 18.36 -14.30 -7.87
C ALA A 2 18.69 -13.05 -7.03
N TYR A 3 19.29 -12.03 -7.65
CA TYR A 3 19.60 -10.76 -6.98
C TYR A 3 18.37 -10.07 -6.40
N ARG A 4 17.25 -10.02 -7.15
CA ARG A 4 15.98 -9.41 -6.68
C ARG A 4 15.45 -10.12 -5.42
N LEU A 5 15.41 -11.46 -5.43
CA LEU A 5 14.98 -12.25 -4.26
C LEU A 5 15.90 -12.02 -3.05
N LEU A 6 17.22 -12.02 -3.24
CA LEU A 6 18.17 -11.74 -2.16
C LEU A 6 18.01 -10.31 -1.63
N SER A 7 17.82 -9.33 -2.52
CA SER A 7 17.62 -7.92 -2.14
C SER A 7 16.35 -7.71 -1.33
N LEU A 8 15.22 -8.24 -1.78
CA LEU A 8 13.95 -8.18 -1.04
C LEU A 8 14.05 -8.89 0.31
N THR A 9 14.75 -10.04 0.37
CA THR A 9 15.02 -10.75 1.63
C THR A 9 15.89 -9.91 2.57
N ALA A 10 16.88 -9.18 2.04
CA ALA A 10 17.75 -8.30 2.81
C ALA A 10 16.98 -7.17 3.50
N ILE A 11 16.16 -6.45 2.75
CA ILE A 11 15.44 -5.28 3.28
C ILE A 11 14.27 -5.66 4.18
N SER A 12 13.63 -6.82 3.97
CA SER A 12 12.53 -7.33 4.80
C SER A 12 13.00 -8.15 6.00
N GLY A 13 14.17 -8.79 5.92
CA GLY A 13 14.74 -9.68 6.93
C GLY A 13 14.24 -11.12 6.87
N GLU A 14 13.04 -11.37 6.40
CA GLU A 14 12.49 -12.70 6.09
C GLU A 14 11.48 -12.56 4.94
N PHE A 15 11.67 -13.34 3.87
CA PHE A 15 10.79 -13.32 2.70
C PHE A 15 9.83 -14.51 2.76
N PRO A 16 8.50 -14.32 2.83
CA PRO A 16 7.52 -15.40 2.87
C PRO A 16 7.59 -16.27 1.62
N THR A 17 7.52 -17.60 1.77
CA THR A 17 7.66 -18.50 0.63
C THR A 17 6.50 -18.43 -0.35
N ASP A 18 5.32 -18.07 0.09
CA ASP A 18 4.11 -17.86 -0.73
C ASP A 18 4.19 -16.63 -1.63
N GLN A 19 5.03 -15.65 -1.27
CA GLN A 19 5.26 -14.47 -2.10
C GLN A 19 6.20 -14.73 -3.28
N LEU A 20 6.82 -15.90 -3.36
CA LEU A 20 7.74 -16.23 -4.45
C LEU A 20 7.05 -16.15 -5.82
N ASN A 21 5.82 -16.67 -5.91
CA ASN A 21 5.06 -16.73 -7.16
C ASN A 21 4.56 -15.35 -7.65
N ARG A 22 4.70 -14.30 -6.84
CA ARG A 22 4.41 -12.92 -7.23
C ARG A 22 5.61 -12.24 -7.91
N LEU A 23 6.80 -12.84 -7.81
CA LEU A 23 7.97 -12.35 -8.53
C LEU A 23 7.88 -12.73 -10.01
N PRO A 24 8.44 -11.92 -10.95
CA PRO A 24 8.41 -12.22 -12.38
C PRO A 24 9.09 -13.55 -12.72
N GLY A 25 8.47 -14.34 -13.57
CA GLY A 25 8.98 -15.62 -14.04
C GLY A 25 8.02 -16.79 -13.79
N SER A 26 8.28 -17.92 -14.44
CA SER A 26 7.46 -19.12 -14.22
C SER A 26 7.74 -19.72 -12.83
N PRO A 27 6.76 -20.41 -12.21
CA PRO A 27 6.96 -21.08 -10.92
C PRO A 27 8.17 -22.03 -10.94
N TYR A 28 8.33 -22.81 -12.00
CA TYR A 28 9.47 -23.72 -12.15
C TYR A 28 10.82 -22.99 -12.15
N TYR A 29 10.92 -21.87 -12.89
CA TYR A 29 12.13 -21.05 -12.90
C TYR A 29 12.42 -20.46 -11.50
N LEU A 30 11.42 -19.95 -10.81
CA LEU A 30 11.57 -19.37 -9.46
C LEU A 30 12.04 -20.44 -8.44
N GLU A 31 11.48 -21.65 -8.50
CA GLU A 31 11.92 -22.76 -7.65
C GLU A 31 13.36 -23.20 -7.97
N SER A 32 13.76 -23.21 -9.25
CA SER A 32 15.13 -23.51 -9.66
C SER A 32 16.12 -22.48 -9.12
N VAL A 33 15.76 -21.18 -9.16
CA VAL A 33 16.56 -20.09 -8.57
C VAL A 33 16.71 -20.28 -7.05
N VAL A 34 15.62 -20.57 -6.33
CA VAL A 34 15.68 -20.83 -4.88
C VAL A 34 16.56 -22.04 -4.56
N THR A 35 16.46 -23.11 -5.36
CA THR A 35 17.27 -24.32 -5.18
C THR A 35 18.75 -24.03 -5.37
N ALA A 36 19.12 -23.29 -6.42
CA ALA A 36 20.50 -22.86 -6.66
C ALA A 36 21.03 -22.00 -5.50
N LEU A 37 20.28 -20.97 -5.09
CA LEU A 37 20.67 -20.10 -3.98
C LEU A 37 20.87 -20.85 -2.65
N LYS A 38 20.08 -21.89 -2.40
CA LYS A 38 20.25 -22.75 -1.23
C LYS A 38 21.50 -23.61 -1.33
N LYS A 39 21.75 -24.22 -2.51
CA LYS A 39 22.95 -25.02 -2.77
C LYS A 39 24.21 -24.20 -2.57
N ASP A 40 24.21 -22.93 -2.97
CA ASP A 40 25.34 -22.01 -2.83
C ASP A 40 25.45 -21.39 -1.43
N GLY A 41 24.55 -21.76 -0.49
CA GLY A 41 24.53 -21.23 0.89
C GLY A 41 24.16 -19.75 0.99
N LEU A 42 23.57 -19.19 -0.09
CA LEU A 42 23.13 -17.79 -0.13
C LEU A 42 21.75 -17.58 0.49
N LEU A 43 20.89 -18.61 0.43
CA LEU A 43 19.54 -18.58 0.99
C LEU A 43 19.29 -19.81 1.85
N ARG A 44 18.48 -19.67 2.90
CA ARG A 44 18.03 -20.76 3.74
C ARG A 44 16.55 -20.65 4.04
N THR A 45 15.84 -21.78 4.10
CA THR A 45 14.45 -21.82 4.56
C THR A 45 14.43 -21.86 6.10
N TYR A 46 13.57 -21.02 6.69
CA TYR A 46 13.27 -21.06 8.11
C TYR A 46 11.78 -21.40 8.28
N TYR A 47 11.52 -22.47 9.01
CA TYR A 47 10.15 -22.92 9.32
C TYR A 47 9.98 -23.04 10.83
N ARG A 48 9.03 -22.32 11.36
CA ARG A 48 8.64 -22.36 12.78
C ARG A 48 7.23 -21.79 12.94
N ASP A 49 6.44 -22.35 13.85
CA ASP A 49 5.10 -21.89 14.20
C ASP A 49 4.17 -21.74 12.96
N LYS A 50 4.24 -22.71 12.04
CA LYS A 50 3.54 -22.75 10.75
C LYS A 50 3.91 -21.62 9.77
N LEU A 51 4.86 -20.76 10.12
CA LEU A 51 5.40 -19.75 9.21
C LEU A 51 6.65 -20.29 8.50
N ARG A 52 6.64 -20.14 7.17
CA ARG A 52 7.75 -20.54 6.31
C ARG A 52 8.26 -19.33 5.55
N GLY A 53 9.55 -19.03 5.66
CA GLY A 53 10.18 -17.91 4.98
C GLY A 53 11.60 -18.22 4.57
N TYR A 54 12.10 -17.43 3.63
CA TYR A 54 13.50 -17.44 3.22
C TYR A 54 14.27 -16.37 4.00
N ARG A 55 15.52 -16.71 4.37
CA ARG A 55 16.48 -15.81 5.02
C ARG A 55 17.82 -15.89 4.33
N LEU A 56 18.57 -14.79 4.40
CA LEU A 56 19.93 -14.77 3.86
C LEU A 56 20.86 -15.69 4.60
N GLY A 57 21.72 -16.39 3.85
CA GLY A 57 22.92 -17.01 4.37
C GLY A 57 24.02 -15.97 4.64
N PRO A 58 25.04 -16.29 5.47
CA PRO A 58 26.14 -15.37 5.75
C PRO A 58 26.88 -14.89 4.50
N ARG A 59 27.07 -15.78 3.51
CA ARG A 59 27.73 -15.45 2.24
C ARG A 59 26.94 -14.43 1.44
N ALA A 60 25.59 -14.56 1.36
CA ALA A 60 24.75 -13.60 0.66
C ALA A 60 24.84 -12.21 1.30
N LYS A 61 24.86 -12.14 2.63
CA LYS A 61 25.03 -10.87 3.36
C LYS A 61 26.35 -10.18 2.96
N ALA A 62 27.46 -10.91 2.95
CA ALA A 62 28.76 -10.36 2.54
C ALA A 62 28.72 -9.87 1.10
N THR A 63 28.26 -10.71 0.16
CA THR A 63 28.17 -10.37 -1.25
C THR A 63 27.31 -9.14 -1.53
N LEU A 64 26.16 -9.01 -0.85
CA LEU A 64 25.28 -7.84 -1.02
C LEU A 64 25.95 -6.56 -0.49
N LEU A 65 26.63 -6.63 0.66
CA LEU A 65 27.35 -5.49 1.24
C LEU A 65 28.53 -5.05 0.38
N GLU A 66 29.26 -5.99 -0.21
CA GLU A 66 30.37 -5.69 -1.13
C GLU A 66 29.87 -5.07 -2.44
N SER A 67 28.75 -5.60 -2.98
CA SER A 67 28.23 -5.16 -4.30
C SER A 67 27.56 -3.79 -4.26
N ARG A 68 26.77 -3.51 -3.21
CA ARG A 68 25.99 -2.27 -3.05
C ARG A 68 25.90 -1.85 -1.57
N PRO A 69 26.99 -1.31 -0.98
CA PRO A 69 26.98 -0.89 0.42
C PRO A 69 25.90 0.18 0.70
N ASP A 70 25.71 1.14 -0.19
CA ASP A 70 24.73 2.22 -0.02
C ASP A 70 23.30 1.69 0.07
N ARG A 71 23.01 0.58 -0.63
CA ARG A 71 21.70 -0.10 -0.61
C ARG A 71 21.49 -0.90 0.67
N PHE A 72 22.50 -1.61 1.14
CA PHE A 72 22.31 -2.68 2.11
C PHE A 72 22.90 -2.43 3.49
N ALA A 73 23.86 -1.51 3.66
CA ALA A 73 24.53 -1.31 4.95
C ALA A 73 23.54 -1.01 6.08
N SER A 74 22.55 -0.14 5.84
CA SER A 74 21.52 0.21 6.83
C SER A 74 20.63 -0.97 7.25
N TYR A 75 20.53 -2.01 6.43
CA TYR A 75 19.71 -3.19 6.70
C TYR A 75 20.49 -4.38 7.24
N LEU A 76 21.76 -4.52 6.90
CA LEU A 76 22.54 -5.72 7.15
C LEU A 76 23.70 -5.52 8.14
N THR A 77 23.87 -4.33 8.72
CA THR A 77 24.94 -4.04 9.68
C THR A 77 24.40 -3.52 11.02
N GLY A 78 25.22 -3.58 12.05
CA GLY A 78 24.94 -3.00 13.36
C GLY A 78 23.73 -3.60 14.08
N ASP A 79 23.14 -2.83 15.00
CA ASP A 79 21.98 -3.26 15.80
C ASP A 79 20.70 -3.34 14.98
N THR A 80 20.68 -2.70 13.84
CA THR A 80 19.56 -2.65 12.92
C THR A 80 19.53 -3.81 11.92
N ASP A 81 20.47 -4.76 11.99
CA ASP A 81 20.59 -5.91 11.08
C ASP A 81 19.28 -6.71 11.00
N THR A 82 18.62 -6.64 9.83
CA THR A 82 17.38 -7.36 9.55
C THR A 82 17.59 -8.87 9.49
N ASN A 83 18.81 -9.32 9.18
CA ASN A 83 19.14 -10.74 9.07
C ASN A 83 19.35 -11.41 10.45
N ARG A 84 19.31 -10.66 11.55
CA ARG A 84 19.28 -11.26 12.89
C ARG A 84 18.03 -12.11 13.06
N LEU A 85 18.22 -13.31 13.62
CA LEU A 85 17.13 -14.26 13.79
C LEU A 85 16.04 -13.70 14.70
N LYS A 86 14.82 -13.56 14.18
CA LYS A 86 13.62 -13.27 14.97
C LYS A 86 12.86 -14.58 15.16
N CYS A 87 12.74 -15.03 16.41
CA CYS A 87 12.07 -16.29 16.72
C CYS A 87 10.59 -16.11 17.12
N GLU A 88 10.23 -14.93 17.63
CA GLU A 88 8.88 -14.62 18.08
C GLU A 88 7.92 -14.50 16.88
N ILE A 89 6.78 -15.20 16.96
CA ILE A 89 5.80 -15.24 15.88
C ILE A 89 5.30 -13.85 15.45
N ASP A 90 5.00 -12.97 16.41
CA ASP A 90 4.51 -11.62 16.11
C ASP A 90 5.55 -10.78 15.36
N ARG A 91 6.83 -10.97 15.67
CA ARG A 91 7.92 -10.28 14.96
C ARG A 91 8.09 -10.81 13.55
N ARG A 92 7.99 -12.13 13.37
CA ARG A 92 8.06 -12.76 12.04
C ARG A 92 6.88 -12.35 11.17
N LEU A 93 5.67 -12.33 11.70
CA LEU A 93 4.48 -11.85 10.98
C LEU A 93 4.64 -10.40 10.50
N ARG A 94 5.30 -9.53 11.29
CA ARG A 94 5.62 -8.16 10.84
C ARG A 94 6.62 -8.15 9.69
N LEU A 95 7.66 -9.01 9.73
CA LEU A 95 8.61 -9.13 8.61
C LEU A 95 7.92 -9.64 7.35
N HIS A 96 7.03 -10.64 7.47
CA HIS A 96 6.25 -11.16 6.35
C HIS A 96 5.36 -10.08 5.74
N ARG A 97 4.60 -9.33 6.53
CA ARG A 97 3.76 -8.21 6.04
C ARG A 97 4.59 -7.12 5.37
N LEU A 98 5.77 -6.83 5.90
CA LEU A 98 6.68 -5.87 5.29
C LEU A 98 7.22 -6.39 3.94
N ALA A 99 7.57 -7.68 3.85
CA ALA A 99 8.00 -8.31 2.61
C ALA A 99 6.87 -8.30 1.55
N GLU A 100 5.64 -8.65 1.94
CA GLU A 100 4.45 -8.54 1.08
C GLU A 100 4.28 -7.12 0.54
N THR A 101 4.41 -6.12 1.42
CA THR A 101 4.34 -4.70 1.02
C THR A 101 5.45 -4.35 0.04
N TYR A 102 6.70 -4.77 0.29
CA TYR A 102 7.79 -4.51 -0.65
C TYR A 102 7.57 -5.18 -2.01
N VAL A 103 7.03 -6.40 -2.05
CA VAL A 103 6.70 -7.08 -3.32
C VAL A 103 5.65 -6.29 -4.09
N THR A 104 4.57 -5.88 -3.43
CA THR A 104 3.50 -5.08 -4.06
C THR A 104 4.04 -3.75 -4.59
N MET A 105 4.86 -3.04 -3.81
CA MET A 105 5.47 -1.76 -4.22
C MET A 105 6.44 -1.94 -5.40
N ASP A 106 7.35 -2.92 -5.31
CA ASP A 106 8.38 -3.19 -6.32
C ASP A 106 7.77 -3.66 -7.65
N ASN A 107 6.72 -4.49 -7.60
CA ASN A 107 5.98 -4.92 -8.80
C ASN A 107 5.18 -3.77 -9.44
N ALA A 108 4.70 -2.83 -8.65
CA ALA A 108 4.02 -1.61 -9.13
C ALA A 108 5.00 -0.53 -9.66
N GLY A 109 6.30 -0.79 -9.69
CA GLY A 109 7.31 0.17 -10.16
C GLY A 109 7.65 1.27 -9.14
N VAL A 110 7.31 1.08 -7.88
CA VAL A 110 7.66 2.00 -6.79
C VAL A 110 9.09 1.75 -6.33
N CYS A 111 9.90 2.79 -6.19
CA CYS A 111 11.27 2.68 -5.67
C CYS A 111 11.26 2.23 -4.20
N VAL A 112 11.80 1.04 -3.93
CA VAL A 112 11.86 0.45 -2.59
C VAL A 112 13.26 0.44 -2.00
N TYR A 113 14.29 0.52 -2.83
CA TYR A 113 15.68 0.45 -2.41
C TYR A 113 16.22 1.83 -2.02
N ARG A 114 17.03 1.86 -0.97
CA ARG A 114 17.51 3.10 -0.36
C ARG A 114 18.33 3.97 -1.29
N ASP A 115 19.18 3.38 -2.12
CA ASP A 115 20.03 4.05 -3.10
C ASP A 115 19.27 4.61 -4.33
N GLU A 116 18.01 4.23 -4.50
CA GLU A 116 17.15 4.65 -5.63
C GLU A 116 16.13 5.72 -5.23
N LYS A 117 16.06 6.10 -3.97
CA LYS A 117 15.05 7.05 -3.46
C LYS A 117 15.67 8.20 -2.68
N PRO A 118 15.03 9.36 -2.62
CA PRO A 118 15.55 10.52 -1.92
C PRO A 118 15.65 10.27 -0.40
N ALA A 119 16.65 10.85 0.26
CA ALA A 119 16.90 10.68 1.69
C ALA A 119 15.96 11.54 2.58
N ILE A 120 14.66 11.49 2.32
CA ILE A 120 13.65 12.36 2.97
C ILE A 120 13.61 12.17 4.49
N PHE A 121 13.87 10.96 4.97
CA PHE A 121 13.83 10.63 6.40
C PHE A 121 15.23 10.65 7.06
N SER A 122 16.23 11.27 6.43
CA SER A 122 17.54 11.45 7.05
C SER A 122 17.46 12.29 8.32
N PRO A 123 18.21 11.96 9.39
CA PRO A 123 18.31 12.79 10.58
C PRO A 123 18.83 14.21 10.29
N GLU A 124 19.69 14.34 9.29
CA GLU A 124 20.32 15.59 8.87
C GLU A 124 19.37 16.57 8.14
N GLY A 125 18.14 16.12 7.88
CA GLY A 125 17.16 16.87 7.11
C GLY A 125 17.15 16.50 5.63
N TYR A 126 16.37 17.21 4.84
CA TYR A 126 16.23 17.04 3.40
C TYR A 126 16.18 18.40 2.71
N ALA A 127 17.15 18.68 1.89
CA ALA A 127 17.25 19.89 1.08
C ALA A 127 17.02 19.61 -0.41
N GLY A 128 16.41 18.46 -0.73
CA GLY A 128 16.18 18.03 -2.13
C GLY A 128 14.95 18.66 -2.77
N GLY A 129 14.74 18.29 -4.03
CA GLY A 129 13.63 18.75 -4.85
C GLY A 129 12.30 18.04 -4.57
N ARG A 130 11.34 18.24 -5.50
CA ARG A 130 10.01 17.62 -5.47
C ARG A 130 10.09 16.10 -5.70
N ILE A 131 9.10 15.39 -5.17
CA ILE A 131 8.87 13.97 -5.53
C ILE A 131 8.30 13.94 -6.96
N VAL A 132 9.03 13.31 -7.86
CA VAL A 132 8.67 13.17 -9.28
C VAL A 132 8.40 11.72 -9.68
N TYR A 133 8.77 10.76 -8.82
CA TYR A 133 8.53 9.34 -9.00
C TYR A 133 8.12 8.72 -7.65
N PRO A 134 7.36 7.61 -7.68
CA PRO A 134 6.89 6.99 -6.45
C PRO A 134 8.03 6.30 -5.68
N ALA A 135 8.05 6.50 -4.36
CA ALA A 135 9.04 5.90 -3.45
C ALA A 135 8.39 5.45 -2.15
N PHE A 136 8.65 4.21 -1.75
CA PHE A 136 8.15 3.64 -0.50
C PHE A 136 9.24 3.64 0.58
N PHE A 137 8.92 4.20 1.72
CA PHE A 137 9.77 4.25 2.91
C PHE A 137 9.15 3.39 4.01
N SER A 138 9.85 2.34 4.42
CA SER A 138 9.37 1.49 5.52
C SER A 138 9.29 2.26 6.84
N SER A 139 8.47 1.76 7.76
CA SER A 139 8.35 2.34 9.11
C SER A 139 9.68 2.37 9.88
N ARG A 140 10.66 1.57 9.46
CA ARG A 140 12.02 1.58 9.99
C ARG A 140 12.79 2.81 9.49
N GLU A 141 12.74 3.08 8.18
CA GLU A 141 13.41 4.25 7.58
C GLU A 141 12.82 5.56 8.11
N VAL A 142 11.50 5.60 8.28
CA VAL A 142 10.82 6.76 8.90
C VAL A 142 11.37 7.04 10.31
N LYS A 143 11.72 6.02 11.07
CA LYS A 143 12.27 6.15 12.43
C LYS A 143 13.72 6.61 12.47
N GLU A 144 14.44 6.60 11.37
CA GLU A 144 15.82 7.11 11.30
C GLU A 144 15.91 8.61 11.58
N MET A 145 14.82 9.37 11.42
CA MET A 145 14.75 10.78 11.85
C MET A 145 15.03 11.01 13.33
N GLY A 146 15.12 9.95 14.14
CA GLY A 146 15.42 10.01 15.57
C GLY A 146 14.22 9.75 16.47
N ILE A 147 14.53 9.28 17.69
CA ILE A 147 13.51 8.89 18.70
C ILE A 147 12.68 10.09 19.16
N ASP A 148 13.31 11.25 19.29
CA ASP A 148 12.65 12.47 19.77
C ASP A 148 11.64 13.03 18.76
N THR A 149 11.93 12.90 17.47
CA THR A 149 11.04 13.30 16.40
C THR A 149 9.89 12.32 16.21
N THR A 150 10.18 11.02 16.26
CA THR A 150 9.20 10.01 15.84
C THR A 150 8.32 9.46 16.95
N LYS A 151 8.57 9.65 18.21
CA LYS A 151 7.79 9.21 19.44
C LYS A 151 6.56 8.30 19.22
N ILE A 152 6.51 7.60 18.06
CA ILE A 152 5.41 6.78 17.62
C ILE A 152 5.64 5.35 18.08
N ARG A 153 4.91 4.94 19.12
CA ARG A 153 4.90 3.56 19.59
C ARG A 153 3.60 2.88 19.18
N SER A 154 3.68 1.62 18.80
CA SER A 154 2.51 0.76 18.52
C SER A 154 1.67 1.15 17.29
N SER A 155 2.16 1.99 16.37
CA SER A 155 1.53 2.14 15.06
C SER A 155 1.59 0.83 14.26
N ARG A 156 0.59 0.64 13.42
CA ARG A 156 0.45 -0.51 12.52
C ARG A 156 0.92 -0.23 11.11
N SER A 157 1.33 1.02 10.83
CA SER A 157 1.85 1.38 9.52
C SER A 157 3.08 0.53 9.15
N THR A 158 3.09 0.00 7.94
CA THR A 158 4.25 -0.67 7.35
C THR A 158 5.26 0.33 6.82
N GLY A 159 4.79 1.52 6.43
CA GLY A 159 5.61 2.60 5.92
C GLY A 159 4.80 3.75 5.34
N ILE A 160 5.46 4.54 4.51
CA ILE A 160 4.89 5.69 3.82
C ILE A 160 5.25 5.58 2.33
N LEU A 161 4.26 5.62 1.47
CA LEU A 161 4.44 5.78 0.04
C LEU A 161 4.31 7.27 -0.28
N LEU A 162 5.35 7.83 -0.89
CA LEU A 162 5.34 9.16 -1.48
C LEU A 162 5.21 9.00 -2.99
N ALA A 163 4.16 9.55 -3.57
CA ALA A 163 3.91 9.56 -4.99
C ALA A 163 3.65 10.99 -5.47
N PRO A 164 3.79 11.30 -6.76
CA PRO A 164 3.39 12.61 -7.29
C PRO A 164 1.93 12.97 -6.99
N SER A 165 1.08 11.95 -6.84
CA SER A 165 -0.36 12.05 -6.53
C SER A 165 -0.68 12.31 -5.06
N GLY A 166 0.26 12.11 -4.12
CA GLY A 166 0.00 12.30 -2.69
C GLY A 166 0.92 11.49 -1.77
N ILE A 167 0.61 11.55 -0.49
CA ILE A 167 1.30 10.84 0.59
C ILE A 167 0.37 9.76 1.14
N PHE A 168 0.80 8.50 1.12
CA PHE A 168 -0.02 7.39 1.58
C PHE A 168 0.62 6.68 2.76
N VAL A 169 -0.01 6.78 3.94
CA VAL A 169 0.37 5.96 5.09
C VAL A 169 -0.09 4.53 4.83
N THR A 170 0.87 3.64 4.67
CA THR A 170 0.61 2.28 4.20
C THR A 170 0.46 1.32 5.38
N TYR A 171 -0.56 0.48 5.31
CA TYR A 171 -0.88 -0.59 6.25
C TYR A 171 -0.95 -1.92 5.50
N ASN A 172 -0.59 -3.03 6.13
CA ASN A 172 -0.80 -4.35 5.58
C ASN A 172 -1.60 -5.20 6.58
N SER A 173 -2.84 -5.47 6.23
CA SER A 173 -3.77 -6.30 6.99
C SER A 173 -3.58 -7.79 6.75
N SER A 174 -2.89 -8.18 5.65
CA SER A 174 -2.81 -9.56 5.19
C SER A 174 -4.22 -10.16 5.01
N SER A 175 -4.64 -11.14 5.81
CA SER A 175 -5.93 -11.84 5.65
C SER A 175 -6.99 -11.51 6.71
N ALA A 176 -6.75 -10.53 7.61
CA ALA A 176 -7.68 -10.24 8.71
C ALA A 176 -7.65 -8.75 9.09
N LEU A 177 -8.72 -8.30 9.75
CA LEU A 177 -8.76 -6.96 10.31
C LEU A 177 -7.56 -6.72 11.23
N MET A 178 -6.86 -5.62 11.01
CA MET A 178 -5.72 -5.25 11.84
C MET A 178 -6.18 -4.65 13.17
N LYS A 179 -5.37 -4.83 14.21
CA LYS A 179 -5.54 -4.09 15.45
C LYS A 179 -5.29 -2.61 15.19
N TRP A 180 -6.14 -1.76 15.76
CA TRP A 180 -6.08 -0.33 15.51
C TRP A 180 -5.97 0.46 16.81
N ARG A 181 -5.11 1.46 16.82
CA ARG A 181 -4.95 2.39 17.95
C ARG A 181 -5.00 3.81 17.42
N TYR A 182 -6.19 4.37 17.37
CA TYR A 182 -6.44 5.72 16.84
C TYR A 182 -5.39 6.76 17.25
N LYS A 183 -5.09 6.88 18.55
CA LYS A 183 -4.09 7.85 19.05
C LYS A 183 -2.68 7.61 18.46
N SER A 184 -2.29 6.38 18.20
CA SER A 184 -0.98 6.06 17.61
C SER A 184 -0.94 6.43 16.13
N GLU A 185 -2.01 6.16 15.41
CA GLU A 185 -2.10 6.45 13.97
C GLU A 185 -2.22 7.95 13.72
N MET A 186 -2.95 8.70 14.58
CA MET A 186 -2.98 10.16 14.52
C MET A 186 -1.61 10.80 14.75
N ARG A 187 -0.75 10.19 15.57
CA ARG A 187 0.63 10.68 15.73
C ARG A 187 1.45 10.46 14.45
N VAL A 188 1.23 9.37 13.72
CA VAL A 188 1.86 9.15 12.39
C VAL A 188 1.41 10.25 11.44
N LYS A 189 0.11 10.52 11.35
CA LYS A 189 -0.44 11.58 10.49
C LYS A 189 0.12 12.95 10.87
N ALA A 190 0.18 13.27 12.15
CA ALA A 190 0.75 14.54 12.65
C ALA A 190 2.25 14.65 12.33
N LEU A 191 3.03 13.58 12.45
CA LEU A 191 4.43 13.55 12.07
C LEU A 191 4.61 13.84 10.57
N ILE A 192 3.82 13.17 9.72
CA ILE A 192 3.86 13.39 8.27
C ILE A 192 3.53 14.83 7.95
N TRP A 193 2.47 15.36 8.55
CA TRP A 193 2.09 16.76 8.36
C TRP A 193 3.23 17.71 8.75
N SER A 194 3.73 17.60 9.98
CA SER A 194 4.73 18.55 10.49
C SER A 194 6.09 18.42 9.80
N VAL A 195 6.56 17.21 9.51
CA VAL A 195 7.90 17.00 8.96
C VAL A 195 7.89 16.99 7.43
N ILE A 196 6.94 16.29 6.82
CA ILE A 196 6.94 16.13 5.36
C ILE A 196 6.30 17.34 4.69
N CYS A 197 5.01 17.64 5.00
CA CYS A 197 4.29 18.69 4.30
C CYS A 197 4.80 20.10 4.64
N GLN A 198 5.10 20.37 5.92
CA GLN A 198 5.52 21.74 6.31
C GLN A 198 7.00 22.02 6.13
N GLN A 199 7.88 21.03 6.29
CA GLN A 199 9.33 21.26 6.33
C GLN A 199 10.05 20.73 5.08
N ARG A 200 9.89 19.43 4.76
CA ARG A 200 10.75 18.73 3.79
C ARG A 200 10.26 18.80 2.35
N LEU A 201 8.96 18.73 2.14
CA LEU A 201 8.33 18.73 0.81
C LEU A 201 7.32 19.87 0.63
N SER A 202 7.46 20.96 1.38
CA SER A 202 6.68 22.17 1.17
C SER A 202 7.22 22.91 -0.09
N PRO A 203 6.36 23.40 -0.98
CA PRO A 203 4.91 23.42 -0.94
C PRO A 203 4.26 22.30 -1.76
N GLN A 204 4.95 21.19 -2.02
CA GLN A 204 4.45 20.13 -2.92
C GLN A 204 3.18 19.47 -2.38
N PHE A 205 3.11 19.20 -1.08
CA PHE A 205 2.00 18.49 -0.45
C PHE A 205 1.34 19.33 0.63
N ARG A 206 0.01 19.22 0.72
CA ARG A 206 -0.84 19.84 1.73
C ARG A 206 -1.36 18.77 2.70
N HIS A 207 -2.09 19.17 3.73
CA HIS A 207 -2.69 18.26 4.70
C HIS A 207 -3.70 17.30 4.05
N GLU A 208 -4.47 17.79 3.11
CA GLU A 208 -5.45 17.01 2.34
C GLU A 208 -4.83 15.92 1.47
N ASP A 209 -3.56 16.05 1.09
CA ASP A 209 -2.83 15.07 0.29
C ASP A 209 -2.32 13.86 1.11
N VAL A 210 -2.63 13.81 2.42
CA VAL A 210 -2.22 12.71 3.30
C VAL A 210 -3.36 11.71 3.45
N HIS A 211 -3.20 10.56 2.83
CA HIS A 211 -4.18 9.49 2.73
C HIS A 211 -3.75 8.22 3.46
N GLY A 212 -4.68 7.31 3.72
CA GLY A 212 -4.39 5.95 4.14
C GLY A 212 -4.42 4.98 2.94
N LEU A 213 -3.56 3.96 2.98
CA LEU A 213 -3.53 2.86 2.02
C LEU A 213 -3.47 1.54 2.76
N ILE A 214 -4.48 0.69 2.61
CA ILE A 214 -4.51 -0.65 3.16
C ILE A 214 -4.20 -1.65 2.05
N LEU A 215 -3.26 -2.54 2.33
CA LEU A 215 -2.98 -3.73 1.53
C LEU A 215 -3.57 -4.96 2.23
N GLY A 216 -4.26 -5.83 1.49
CA GLY A 216 -4.84 -7.07 2.00
C GLY A 216 -4.76 -8.21 0.99
N ASN A 217 -4.97 -9.46 1.43
CA ASN A 217 -4.80 -10.63 0.57
C ASN A 217 -6.06 -11.00 -0.24
N SER A 218 -7.20 -10.37 0.04
CA SER A 218 -8.46 -10.61 -0.68
C SER A 218 -9.30 -9.34 -0.69
N ILE A 219 -10.04 -9.12 -1.77
CA ILE A 219 -11.01 -8.02 -1.86
C ILE A 219 -12.13 -8.14 -0.82
N ASP A 220 -12.45 -9.35 -0.33
CA ASP A 220 -13.45 -9.57 0.72
C ASP A 220 -13.13 -8.85 2.03
N LEU A 221 -11.84 -8.57 2.27
CA LEU A 221 -11.44 -7.80 3.44
C LEU A 221 -11.95 -6.35 3.39
N ALA A 222 -12.18 -5.78 2.20
CA ALA A 222 -12.80 -4.47 2.05
C ALA A 222 -14.21 -4.44 2.66
N TYR A 223 -15.02 -5.49 2.44
CA TYR A 223 -16.32 -5.63 3.09
C TYR A 223 -16.21 -5.70 4.61
N GLN A 224 -15.28 -6.51 5.11
CA GLN A 224 -15.06 -6.60 6.57
C GLN A 224 -14.65 -5.26 7.18
N ILE A 225 -13.85 -4.46 6.47
CA ILE A 225 -13.46 -3.12 6.91
C ILE A 225 -14.66 -2.17 6.89
N LEU A 226 -15.44 -2.15 5.81
CA LEU A 226 -16.62 -1.30 5.64
C LEU A 226 -17.70 -1.58 6.69
N THR A 227 -17.83 -2.83 7.13
CA THR A 227 -18.82 -3.27 8.14
C THR A 227 -18.26 -3.36 9.55
N SER A 228 -16.97 -3.07 9.75
CA SER A 228 -16.31 -3.20 11.06
C SER A 228 -16.82 -2.18 12.06
N THR A 229 -17.21 -2.66 13.23
CA THR A 229 -17.54 -1.84 14.42
C THR A 229 -16.37 -1.74 15.41
N GLY A 230 -15.16 -2.19 15.01
CA GLY A 230 -13.98 -2.19 15.88
C GLY A 230 -13.92 -3.34 16.88
N GLY A 231 -14.91 -4.25 16.86
CA GLY A 231 -15.02 -5.35 17.82
C GLY A 231 -15.44 -4.90 19.24
N ARG A 232 -15.63 -5.86 20.15
CA ARG A 232 -16.12 -5.58 21.54
C ARG A 232 -15.25 -4.63 22.35
N LYS A 233 -13.92 -4.61 22.07
CA LYS A 233 -12.95 -3.75 22.78
C LYS A 233 -12.53 -2.53 21.96
N HIS A 234 -13.15 -2.31 20.81
CA HIS A 234 -12.76 -1.25 19.85
C HIS A 234 -11.24 -1.23 19.57
N ASP A 235 -10.62 -2.41 19.50
CA ASP A 235 -9.18 -2.58 19.27
C ASP A 235 -8.84 -3.05 17.84
N PHE A 236 -9.86 -3.25 16.98
CA PHE A 236 -9.70 -3.52 15.56
C PHE A 236 -10.02 -2.28 14.71
N PHE A 237 -9.52 -2.30 13.49
CA PHE A 237 -9.75 -1.23 12.53
C PHE A 237 -11.24 -1.04 12.24
N MET A 238 -11.66 0.20 12.24
CA MET A 238 -12.95 0.68 11.75
C MET A 238 -12.72 2.01 11.02
N LEU A 239 -13.65 2.41 10.16
CA LEU A 239 -13.61 3.73 9.53
C LEU A 239 -13.92 4.79 10.57
N ASP A 240 -12.89 5.45 11.09
CA ASP A 240 -12.94 6.37 12.24
C ASP A 240 -12.68 7.84 11.88
N GLY A 241 -12.64 8.14 10.58
CA GLY A 241 -12.34 9.49 10.09
C GLY A 241 -10.87 9.91 10.26
N SER A 242 -9.97 8.99 10.62
CA SER A 242 -8.53 9.27 10.74
C SER A 242 -7.92 9.78 9.44
N TYR A 243 -8.42 9.29 8.32
CA TYR A 243 -8.08 9.77 6.96
C TYR A 243 -9.36 10.06 6.19
N GLU A 244 -9.37 11.13 5.42
CA GLU A 244 -10.48 11.46 4.51
C GLU A 244 -10.62 10.43 3.39
N HIS A 245 -9.48 9.98 2.87
CA HIS A 245 -9.35 8.93 1.87
C HIS A 245 -8.59 7.75 2.45
N PHE A 246 -9.17 6.57 2.37
CA PHE A 246 -8.57 5.34 2.83
C PHE A 246 -8.75 4.26 1.76
N LEU A 247 -7.73 4.12 0.91
CA LEU A 247 -7.75 3.23 -0.24
C LEU A 247 -7.50 1.79 0.21
N TYR A 248 -8.13 0.84 -0.46
CA TYR A 248 -7.91 -0.58 -0.25
C TYR A 248 -7.46 -1.26 -1.53
N LEU A 249 -6.27 -1.88 -1.50
CA LEU A 249 -5.72 -2.65 -2.62
C LEU A 249 -5.35 -4.06 -2.18
N THR A 250 -5.41 -5.01 -3.12
CA THR A 250 -5.02 -6.39 -2.86
C THR A 250 -3.51 -6.62 -3.02
N ASN A 251 -2.96 -7.57 -2.27
CA ASN A 251 -1.56 -8.02 -2.42
C ASN A 251 -1.46 -9.07 -3.54
N ASP A 252 -1.85 -8.69 -4.75
CA ASP A 252 -1.82 -9.51 -5.96
C ASP A 252 -1.58 -8.64 -7.20
N HIS A 253 -1.58 -9.24 -8.37
CA HIS A 253 -1.36 -8.55 -9.63
C HIS A 253 -2.37 -7.40 -9.86
N GLN A 254 -3.65 -7.59 -9.52
CA GLN A 254 -4.66 -6.55 -9.68
C GLN A 254 -4.35 -5.32 -8.82
N GLY A 255 -4.02 -5.54 -7.55
CA GLY A 255 -3.63 -4.46 -6.65
C GLY A 255 -2.31 -3.78 -7.05
N GLU A 256 -1.35 -4.52 -7.61
CA GLU A 256 -0.09 -3.97 -8.13
C GLU A 256 -0.33 -3.01 -9.32
N VAL A 257 -1.19 -3.39 -10.26
CA VAL A 257 -1.54 -2.54 -11.41
C VAL A 257 -2.33 -1.30 -10.97
N ILE A 258 -3.27 -1.45 -10.02
CA ILE A 258 -4.00 -0.29 -9.48
C ILE A 258 -3.08 0.63 -8.67
N LEU A 259 -2.10 0.08 -7.96
CA LEU A 259 -1.08 0.87 -7.27
C LEU A 259 -0.20 1.64 -8.27
N ALA A 260 0.19 1.01 -9.38
CA ALA A 260 0.90 1.69 -10.46
C ALA A 260 0.08 2.83 -11.08
N LEU A 261 -1.24 2.62 -11.25
CA LEU A 261 -2.18 3.68 -11.68
C LEU A 261 -2.22 4.82 -10.67
N LEU A 262 -2.35 4.52 -9.37
CA LEU A 262 -2.37 5.51 -8.28
C LEU A 262 -1.09 6.37 -8.27
N CYS A 263 0.04 5.78 -8.61
CA CYS A 263 1.33 6.44 -8.66
C CYS A 263 1.59 7.25 -9.96
N ASP A 264 0.74 7.10 -10.97
CA ASP A 264 0.85 7.78 -12.27
C ASP A 264 -0.33 8.72 -12.50
N PRO A 265 -0.21 10.04 -12.18
CA PRO A 265 -1.28 11.00 -12.40
C PRO A 265 -1.73 11.12 -13.85
N GLY A 266 -0.83 10.86 -14.81
CA GLY A 266 -1.15 10.92 -16.23
C GLY A 266 -2.11 9.80 -16.65
N LYS A 267 -1.82 8.56 -16.22
CA LYS A 267 -2.70 7.40 -16.47
C LYS A 267 -4.02 7.52 -15.71
N THR A 268 -3.99 8.03 -14.47
CA THR A 268 -5.22 8.29 -13.71
C THR A 268 -6.11 9.30 -14.44
N ALA A 269 -5.53 10.42 -14.90
CA ALA A 269 -6.28 11.44 -15.66
C ALA A 269 -6.84 10.88 -17.00
N GLU A 270 -6.11 9.99 -17.66
CA GLU A 270 -6.58 9.32 -18.88
C GLU A 270 -7.77 8.40 -18.60
N LEU A 271 -7.71 7.61 -17.51
CA LEU A 271 -8.84 6.77 -17.09
C LEU A 271 -10.05 7.63 -16.75
N ASP A 272 -9.87 8.68 -15.95
CA ASP A 272 -10.96 9.61 -15.58
C ASP A 272 -11.57 10.26 -16.81
N ARG A 273 -10.77 10.69 -17.78
CA ARG A 273 -11.24 11.24 -19.05
C ARG A 273 -12.10 10.24 -19.84
N ILE A 274 -11.76 8.96 -19.81
CA ILE A 274 -12.55 7.90 -20.45
C ILE A 274 -13.87 7.71 -19.71
N LEU A 275 -13.85 7.67 -18.38
CA LEU A 275 -15.04 7.45 -17.56
C LEU A 275 -16.00 8.65 -17.60
N LEU A 276 -15.49 9.85 -17.79
CA LEU A 276 -16.29 11.07 -17.93
C LEU A 276 -16.96 11.20 -19.31
N GLN A 277 -16.65 10.33 -20.27
CA GLN A 277 -17.34 10.36 -21.57
C GLN A 277 -18.83 10.07 -21.40
N GLY A 278 -19.68 11.03 -21.77
CA GLY A 278 -21.13 10.95 -21.62
C GLY A 278 -21.67 11.34 -20.23
N LEU A 279 -20.80 11.76 -19.31
CA LEU A 279 -21.19 12.34 -18.03
C LEU A 279 -21.05 13.87 -18.08
N THR A 280 -21.87 14.55 -17.28
CA THR A 280 -21.66 15.97 -16.98
C THR A 280 -20.67 16.09 -15.83
N ALA A 281 -19.76 17.08 -15.91
CA ALA A 281 -18.80 17.35 -14.86
C ALA A 281 -19.49 17.62 -13.50
N ARG A 282 -18.75 17.37 -12.41
CA ARG A 282 -19.19 17.60 -11.03
C ARG A 282 -19.88 18.96 -10.87
N GLN A 283 -21.08 18.98 -10.32
CA GLN A 283 -21.81 20.22 -10.02
C GLN A 283 -21.55 20.64 -8.58
N PRO A 284 -21.03 21.88 -8.36
CA PRO A 284 -20.94 22.45 -7.03
C PRO A 284 -22.35 22.56 -6.39
N GLY A 285 -22.45 22.15 -5.12
CA GLY A 285 -23.70 22.26 -4.36
C GLY A 285 -24.56 21.00 -4.26
N LEU A 286 -24.22 19.91 -4.92
CA LEU A 286 -24.83 18.61 -4.63
C LEU A 286 -24.24 18.09 -3.31
N ALA A 287 -25.13 17.76 -2.35
CA ALA A 287 -24.71 17.24 -1.04
C ALA A 287 -24.08 15.84 -1.12
N ILE A 288 -24.34 15.09 -2.21
CA ILE A 288 -23.80 13.75 -2.44
C ILE A 288 -22.44 13.88 -3.12
N GLU A 289 -21.42 13.26 -2.55
CA GLU A 289 -20.09 13.19 -3.16
C GLU A 289 -20.14 12.41 -4.46
N HIS A 290 -19.59 12.97 -5.56
CA HIS A 290 -19.61 12.37 -6.90
C HIS A 290 -18.48 12.91 -7.76
N ASP A 291 -18.10 12.19 -8.81
CA ASP A 291 -17.11 12.60 -9.81
C ASP A 291 -17.76 13.09 -11.10
N GLY A 292 -18.96 12.62 -11.41
CA GLY A 292 -19.76 13.04 -12.55
C GLY A 292 -21.26 12.88 -12.32
N ILE A 293 -22.05 13.36 -13.25
CA ILE A 293 -23.52 13.21 -13.27
C ILE A 293 -23.93 12.54 -14.57
N SER A 294 -24.71 11.48 -14.49
CA SER A 294 -25.26 10.79 -15.64
C SER A 294 -26.37 11.61 -16.33
N PRO A 295 -26.71 11.30 -17.57
CA PRO A 295 -27.77 12.04 -18.31
C PRO A 295 -29.13 12.07 -17.62
N ASP A 296 -29.45 11.07 -16.77
CA ASP A 296 -30.65 11.02 -15.95
C ASP A 296 -30.59 11.86 -14.66
N GLY A 297 -29.48 12.58 -14.44
CA GLY A 297 -29.28 13.42 -13.27
C GLY A 297 -28.76 12.66 -12.02
N SER A 298 -28.47 11.36 -12.14
CA SER A 298 -27.97 10.57 -11.05
C SER A 298 -26.46 10.81 -10.80
N PRO A 299 -25.98 10.92 -9.53
CA PRO A 299 -24.57 11.06 -9.23
C PRO A 299 -23.78 9.78 -9.55
N VAL A 300 -22.57 9.96 -10.08
CA VAL A 300 -21.63 8.87 -10.43
C VAL A 300 -20.37 9.02 -9.62
N LEU A 301 -19.99 7.97 -8.87
CA LEU A 301 -18.76 7.90 -8.09
C LEU A 301 -17.77 6.96 -8.77
N PHE A 302 -16.51 7.38 -8.91
CA PHE A 302 -15.42 6.54 -9.36
C PHE A 302 -14.81 5.81 -8.16
N GLY A 303 -15.12 4.52 -8.05
CA GLY A 303 -14.73 3.65 -6.94
C GLY A 303 -13.58 2.71 -7.26
N TYR A 304 -12.90 2.86 -8.40
CA TYR A 304 -11.88 1.92 -8.87
C TYR A 304 -10.63 1.84 -7.97
N PHE A 305 -10.32 2.88 -7.18
CA PHE A 305 -9.29 2.81 -6.14
C PHE A 305 -9.78 2.19 -4.83
N CYS A 306 -11.04 1.76 -4.75
CA CYS A 306 -11.66 1.24 -3.53
C CYS A 306 -11.43 2.15 -2.32
N ASP A 307 -11.78 3.44 -2.47
CA ASP A 307 -11.74 4.42 -1.39
C ASP A 307 -12.91 4.19 -0.43
N LEU A 308 -12.63 3.48 0.64
CA LEU A 308 -13.65 2.99 1.56
C LEU A 308 -14.50 4.09 2.20
N PRO A 309 -13.94 5.20 2.73
CA PRO A 309 -14.74 6.32 3.24
C PRO A 309 -15.63 6.97 2.19
N ARG A 310 -15.14 7.16 0.97
CA ARG A 310 -15.94 7.74 -0.13
C ARG A 310 -17.10 6.84 -0.50
N ILE A 311 -16.85 5.54 -0.62
CA ILE A 311 -17.89 4.54 -0.93
C ILE A 311 -18.94 4.51 0.19
N ALA A 312 -18.51 4.55 1.46
CA ALA A 312 -19.42 4.57 2.60
C ALA A 312 -20.29 5.85 2.64
N ARG A 313 -19.66 7.03 2.44
CA ARG A 313 -20.39 8.30 2.37
C ARG A 313 -21.38 8.34 1.20
N PHE A 314 -20.96 7.88 0.02
CA PHE A 314 -21.81 7.81 -1.17
C PHE A 314 -23.03 6.94 -0.91
N ASN A 315 -22.84 5.70 -0.44
CA ASN A 315 -23.93 4.78 -0.12
C ASN A 315 -24.90 5.40 0.89
N THR A 316 -24.40 5.92 2.01
CA THR A 316 -25.23 6.54 3.05
C THR A 316 -26.00 7.75 2.54
N SER A 317 -25.38 8.62 1.74
CA SER A 317 -26.01 9.80 1.18
C SER A 317 -27.12 9.47 0.20
N LEU A 318 -26.97 8.42 -0.63
CA LEU A 318 -27.99 7.94 -1.55
C LEU A 318 -29.20 7.38 -0.78
N GLU A 319 -28.97 6.57 0.26
CA GLU A 319 -30.06 6.03 1.08
C GLU A 319 -30.82 7.15 1.80
N LEU A 320 -30.13 8.11 2.42
CA LEU A 320 -30.76 9.24 3.11
C LEU A 320 -31.53 10.18 2.19
N SER A 321 -31.07 10.39 0.96
CA SER A 321 -31.71 11.26 -0.03
C SER A 321 -32.74 10.55 -0.90
N GLU A 322 -32.90 9.24 -0.74
CA GLU A 322 -33.74 8.35 -1.56
C GLU A 322 -33.44 8.46 -3.06
N ARG A 323 -32.23 8.80 -3.44
CA ARG A 323 -31.81 8.98 -4.82
C ARG A 323 -31.00 7.78 -5.32
N PRO A 324 -31.17 7.35 -6.57
CA PRO A 324 -30.25 6.40 -7.18
C PRO A 324 -28.93 7.08 -7.50
N GLY A 325 -27.85 6.28 -7.52
CA GLY A 325 -26.54 6.69 -7.98
C GLY A 325 -25.78 5.53 -8.60
N THR A 326 -24.67 5.80 -9.28
CA THR A 326 -23.85 4.79 -9.94
C THR A 326 -22.46 4.77 -9.34
N LEU A 327 -21.99 3.60 -8.95
CA LEU A 327 -20.61 3.33 -8.53
C LEU A 327 -19.88 2.64 -9.68
N ILE A 328 -18.80 3.25 -10.19
CA ILE A 328 -17.92 2.65 -11.20
C ILE A 328 -16.72 2.03 -10.53
N CYS A 329 -16.54 0.72 -10.66
CA CYS A 329 -15.43 -0.02 -10.07
C CYS A 329 -14.92 -1.10 -11.04
N PHE A 330 -13.81 -1.75 -10.73
CA PHE A 330 -13.38 -2.91 -11.52
C PHE A 330 -14.30 -4.10 -11.29
N ASP A 331 -14.38 -4.97 -12.29
CA ASP A 331 -15.24 -6.18 -12.29
C ASP A 331 -14.98 -7.07 -11.06
N PHE A 332 -13.73 -7.31 -10.68
CA PHE A 332 -13.37 -8.11 -9.51
C PHE A 332 -13.75 -7.46 -8.16
N GLN A 333 -13.98 -6.14 -8.12
CA GLN A 333 -14.41 -5.41 -6.91
C GLN A 333 -15.93 -5.44 -6.73
N ALA A 334 -16.66 -5.60 -7.83
CA ALA A 334 -18.09 -5.32 -7.90
C ALA A 334 -18.94 -6.21 -6.97
N GLU A 335 -18.64 -7.50 -6.85
CA GLU A 335 -19.40 -8.43 -6.01
C GLU A 335 -19.34 -8.04 -4.54
N VAL A 336 -18.12 -7.77 -4.06
CA VAL A 336 -17.87 -7.39 -2.67
C VAL A 336 -18.52 -6.04 -2.34
N LEU A 337 -18.39 -5.06 -3.22
CA LEU A 337 -18.98 -3.74 -3.00
C LEU A 337 -20.51 -3.77 -3.09
N ARG A 338 -21.12 -4.62 -3.94
CA ARG A 338 -22.57 -4.85 -3.95
C ARG A 338 -23.07 -5.43 -2.64
N SER A 339 -22.30 -6.31 -2.01
CA SER A 339 -22.69 -6.89 -0.73
C SER A 339 -22.73 -5.85 0.41
N TYR A 340 -22.01 -4.75 0.27
CA TYR A 340 -22.03 -3.63 1.21
C TYR A 340 -23.06 -2.56 0.89
N CYS A 341 -23.16 -2.16 -0.38
CA CYS A 341 -24.00 -1.05 -0.80
C CYS A 341 -25.50 -1.43 -0.80
N GLY A 342 -26.37 -0.45 -0.50
CA GLY A 342 -27.82 -0.59 -0.56
C GLY A 342 -28.36 -0.61 -2.00
N SER A 343 -29.68 -0.79 -2.10
CA SER A 343 -30.40 -0.94 -3.36
C SER A 343 -30.37 0.31 -4.26
N ARG A 344 -30.03 1.46 -3.71
CA ARG A 344 -29.92 2.73 -4.43
C ARG A 344 -28.65 2.85 -5.27
N VAL A 345 -27.65 2.01 -5.02
CA VAL A 345 -26.37 2.01 -5.74
C VAL A 345 -26.43 1.06 -6.94
N ARG A 346 -26.35 1.62 -8.13
CA ARG A 346 -26.17 0.86 -9.37
C ARG A 346 -24.67 0.67 -9.60
N PHE A 347 -24.28 -0.46 -10.18
CA PHE A 347 -22.87 -0.78 -10.45
C PHE A 347 -22.62 -0.78 -11.96
N GLN A 348 -21.58 -0.03 -12.35
CA GLN A 348 -20.98 -0.12 -13.67
C GLN A 348 -19.55 -0.63 -13.50
N THR A 349 -19.19 -1.67 -14.27
CA THR A 349 -17.87 -2.31 -14.11
C THR A 349 -16.93 -1.93 -15.24
N ILE A 350 -15.66 -1.77 -14.86
CA ILE A 350 -14.52 -1.68 -15.77
C ILE A 350 -13.94 -3.09 -15.88
N ASP A 351 -13.84 -3.61 -17.09
CA ASP A 351 -13.15 -4.86 -17.40
C ASP A 351 -11.64 -4.66 -17.13
N PHE A 352 -11.11 -5.32 -16.09
CA PHE A 352 -9.74 -5.14 -15.65
C PHE A 352 -8.72 -5.53 -16.73
N THR A 353 -8.96 -6.63 -17.45
CA THR A 353 -8.02 -7.09 -18.49
C THR A 353 -7.92 -6.10 -19.65
N LYS A 354 -9.06 -5.52 -20.08
CA LYS A 354 -9.04 -4.49 -21.13
C LYS A 354 -8.40 -3.20 -20.66
N PHE A 355 -8.67 -2.81 -19.41
CA PHE A 355 -8.04 -1.65 -18.79
C PHE A 355 -6.52 -1.80 -18.75
N GLU A 356 -6.03 -2.95 -18.23
CA GLU A 356 -4.61 -3.24 -18.15
C GLU A 356 -3.95 -3.22 -19.53
N GLY A 357 -4.48 -3.97 -20.49
CA GLY A 357 -3.94 -4.02 -21.85
C GLY A 357 -3.93 -2.66 -22.58
N ARG A 358 -4.76 -1.70 -22.16
CA ARG A 358 -4.79 -0.35 -22.72
C ARG A 358 -3.81 0.62 -22.09
N LEU A 359 -3.74 0.65 -20.76
CA LEU A 359 -2.95 1.63 -20.00
C LEU A 359 -1.57 1.11 -19.54
N PHE A 360 -1.39 -0.21 -19.55
CA PHE A 360 -0.15 -0.89 -19.15
C PHE A 360 0.26 -1.98 -20.16
N PRO A 361 0.43 -1.62 -21.46
CA PRO A 361 0.72 -2.59 -22.52
C PRO A 361 2.07 -3.30 -22.35
#